data_d7ab9c0da5452904391be3cb085fc658
#
_entry.id   d7ab9c0da5452904391be3cb085fc658
#
_cell.length_a   1.000
_cell.length_b   1.000
_cell.length_c   1.000
_cell.angle_alpha   90.00
_cell.angle_beta   90.00
_cell.angle_gamma   90.00
#
_symmetry.space_group_name_H-M   'P 1'
#
loop_
_entity.id
_entity.type
_entity.pdbx_description
1 polymer ?
#
loop_
_entity_poly.entity_id
_entity_poly.type
_entity_poly.pdbx_seq_one_letter_code
_entity_poly.pdbx_strand_id
1 'polypeptide(L)'
;EAAAMLVDHGFTVKMQSGASASIHFSDEAYSRHGVEIVDRNEAFRSDMVVYLPAVSEADAHKLKRGAFLLGFAHAENRSPRALKVLLQKSVTAVALDEVTDDSGNHPFADILREIDGRAAVAIASALLADAVHGKGILLGGIAGVVPCELTIIGADLAAAAAARSALGLGAVVRLFDNDIYRLREVSAAIGSGVIASALHPRVIRSALHTADIVIGCSLKRKFEVSSDEVADMKR
;
A
#
# COMPACT_ATOMS: atom_id res chain seq x y z
N GLU A 1 12.80 5.26 -17.96
CA GLU A 1 12.69 6.67 -18.41
C GLU A 1 13.30 7.63 -17.39
N ALA A 2 12.85 7.69 -16.12
CA ALA A 2 13.35 8.66 -15.14
C ALA A 2 14.88 8.56 -14.90
N ALA A 3 15.44 7.35 -14.81
CA ALA A 3 16.87 7.15 -14.66
C ALA A 3 17.67 7.67 -15.87
N ALA A 4 17.17 7.43 -17.09
CA ALA A 4 17.77 7.96 -18.31
C ALA A 4 17.75 9.49 -18.33
N MET A 5 16.61 10.10 -17.96
CA MET A 5 16.53 11.56 -17.83
C MET A 5 17.58 12.15 -16.89
N LEU A 6 17.81 11.51 -15.74
CA LEU A 6 18.84 11.98 -14.80
C LEU A 6 20.25 11.87 -15.40
N VAL A 7 20.55 10.78 -16.11
CA VAL A 7 21.85 10.64 -16.81
C VAL A 7 22.02 11.70 -17.89
N ASP A 8 20.97 11.96 -18.69
CA ASP A 8 20.98 12.98 -19.74
C ASP A 8 21.18 14.40 -19.17
N HIS A 9 20.77 14.65 -17.93
CA HIS A 9 21.01 15.91 -17.21
C HIS A 9 22.40 15.95 -16.51
N GLY A 10 23.24 14.93 -16.72
CA GLY A 10 24.61 14.91 -16.22
C GLY A 10 24.78 14.35 -14.81
N PHE A 11 23.75 13.71 -14.24
CA PHE A 11 23.87 13.03 -12.97
C PHE A 11 24.50 11.63 -13.15
N THR A 12 25.37 11.24 -12.23
CA THR A 12 25.81 9.85 -12.10
C THR A 12 24.74 9.07 -11.35
N VAL A 13 24.04 8.19 -12.06
CA VAL A 13 22.96 7.37 -11.50
C VAL A 13 23.49 5.98 -11.19
N LYS A 14 23.40 5.58 -9.92
CA LYS A 14 23.76 4.25 -9.43
C LYS A 14 22.51 3.50 -9.01
N MET A 15 22.39 2.24 -9.40
CA MET A 15 21.30 1.37 -9.00
C MET A 15 21.84 0.07 -8.42
N GLN A 16 21.24 -0.37 -7.32
CA GLN A 16 21.57 -1.67 -6.74
C GLN A 16 21.23 -2.78 -7.73
N SER A 17 22.17 -3.72 -7.94
CA SER A 17 21.93 -4.91 -8.77
C SER A 17 20.69 -5.68 -8.30
N GLY A 18 19.83 -6.06 -9.25
CA GLY A 18 18.60 -6.77 -9.00
C GLY A 18 17.46 -5.95 -8.38
N ALA A 19 17.61 -4.62 -8.19
CA ALA A 19 16.60 -3.79 -7.54
C ALA A 19 15.24 -3.79 -8.25
N SER A 20 15.21 -4.02 -9.55
CA SER A 20 14.01 -4.05 -10.38
C SER A 20 13.61 -5.44 -10.89
N ALA A 21 14.24 -6.50 -10.39
CA ALA A 21 13.99 -7.88 -10.83
C ALA A 21 12.53 -8.31 -10.61
N SER A 22 11.90 -7.86 -9.53
CA SER A 22 10.48 -8.17 -9.21
C SER A 22 9.48 -7.59 -10.21
N ILE A 23 9.86 -6.55 -10.95
CA ILE A 23 9.02 -5.92 -11.99
C ILE A 23 9.51 -6.27 -13.41
N HIS A 24 10.35 -7.32 -13.54
CA HIS A 24 10.87 -7.84 -14.80
C HIS A 24 11.71 -6.85 -15.63
N PHE A 25 12.31 -5.83 -14.99
CA PHE A 25 13.33 -5.01 -15.62
C PHE A 25 14.72 -5.51 -15.24
N SER A 26 15.53 -5.85 -16.24
CA SER A 26 16.88 -6.34 -16.01
C SER A 26 17.87 -5.20 -15.73
N ASP A 27 18.97 -5.51 -15.06
CA ASP A 27 20.06 -4.57 -14.83
C ASP A 27 20.63 -4.03 -16.17
N GLU A 28 20.67 -4.86 -17.23
CA GLU A 28 21.11 -4.46 -18.56
C GLU A 28 20.21 -3.41 -19.22
N ALA A 29 18.90 -3.44 -18.93
CA ALA A 29 17.98 -2.44 -19.43
C ALA A 29 18.31 -1.03 -18.90
N TYR A 30 18.78 -0.95 -17.66
CA TYR A 30 19.24 0.31 -17.06
C TYR A 30 20.64 0.70 -17.51
N SER A 31 21.58 -0.25 -17.59
CA SER A 31 22.95 0.02 -18.02
C SER A 31 23.04 0.61 -19.43
N ARG A 32 22.15 0.17 -20.35
CA ARG A 32 22.06 0.72 -21.71
C ARG A 32 21.76 2.22 -21.76
N HIS A 33 21.18 2.75 -20.68
CA HIS A 33 20.89 4.18 -20.50
C HIS A 33 21.89 4.90 -19.61
N GLY A 34 23.09 4.32 -19.41
CA GLY A 34 24.17 4.95 -18.64
C GLY A 34 24.02 4.84 -17.12
N VAL A 35 23.13 3.99 -16.61
CA VAL A 35 23.03 3.73 -15.18
C VAL A 35 24.11 2.74 -14.74
N GLU A 36 24.87 3.08 -13.71
CA GLU A 36 25.87 2.20 -13.10
C GLU A 36 25.17 1.18 -12.18
N ILE A 37 25.32 -0.12 -12.48
CA ILE A 37 24.84 -1.19 -11.61
C ILE A 37 25.90 -1.51 -10.58
N VAL A 38 25.54 -1.36 -9.31
CA VAL A 38 26.47 -1.46 -8.18
C VAL A 38 25.90 -2.33 -7.05
N ASP A 39 26.72 -2.66 -6.06
CA ASP A 39 26.22 -3.33 -4.86
C ASP A 39 25.40 -2.36 -3.96
N ARG A 40 24.68 -2.94 -2.99
CA ARG A 40 23.86 -2.16 -2.05
C ARG A 40 24.67 -1.11 -1.26
N ASN A 41 25.88 -1.44 -0.86
CA ASN A 41 26.70 -0.53 -0.03
C ASN A 41 27.11 0.68 -0.85
N GLU A 42 27.52 0.46 -2.09
CA GLU A 42 27.89 1.53 -2.99
C GLU A 42 26.69 2.41 -3.39
N ALA A 43 25.54 1.82 -3.66
CA ALA A 43 24.32 2.58 -3.93
C ALA A 43 23.98 3.53 -2.77
N PHE A 44 24.05 3.06 -1.51
CA PHE A 44 23.80 3.89 -0.32
C PHE A 44 24.88 4.94 -0.05
N ARG A 45 26.05 4.85 -0.67
CA ARG A 45 27.12 5.87 -0.58
C ARG A 45 26.97 7.02 -1.58
N SER A 46 25.85 7.12 -2.25
CA SER A 46 25.54 8.26 -3.13
C SER A 46 25.23 9.53 -2.32
N ASP A 47 25.34 10.70 -2.95
CA ASP A 47 25.03 11.99 -2.29
C ASP A 47 23.54 12.16 -2.09
N MET A 48 22.72 11.59 -3.00
CA MET A 48 21.29 11.48 -2.90
C MET A 48 20.89 10.01 -3.07
N VAL A 49 20.10 9.50 -2.14
CA VAL A 49 19.60 8.11 -2.15
C VAL A 49 18.07 8.14 -2.21
N VAL A 50 17.51 7.47 -3.21
CA VAL A 50 16.06 7.21 -3.30
C VAL A 50 15.81 5.80 -2.79
N TYR A 51 15.08 5.68 -1.67
CA TYR A 51 14.82 4.40 -1.04
C TYR A 51 13.44 4.41 -0.38
N LEU A 52 12.47 3.71 -0.97
CA LEU A 52 11.08 3.76 -0.52
C LEU A 52 10.77 2.97 0.75
N PRO A 53 11.37 1.78 1.00
CA PRO A 53 11.13 1.06 2.25
C PRO A 53 11.63 1.82 3.48
N ALA A 54 11.17 1.44 4.67
CA ALA A 54 11.69 1.98 5.92
C ALA A 54 13.20 1.69 6.05
N VAL A 55 13.99 2.73 6.33
CA VAL A 55 15.45 2.61 6.44
C VAL A 55 15.81 1.87 7.73
N SER A 56 16.55 0.77 7.59
CA SER A 56 17.13 0.05 8.73
C SER A 56 18.31 0.79 9.36
N GLU A 57 18.64 0.46 10.62
CA GLU A 57 19.87 0.99 11.26
C GLU A 57 21.12 0.67 10.44
N ALA A 58 21.22 -0.56 9.91
CA ALA A 58 22.35 -0.99 9.10
C ALA A 58 22.49 -0.19 7.79
N ASP A 59 21.37 0.15 7.15
CA ASP A 59 21.39 0.97 5.93
C ASP A 59 21.68 2.45 6.23
N ALA A 60 21.15 2.97 7.33
CA ALA A 60 21.49 4.33 7.77
C ALA A 60 22.99 4.50 7.99
N HIS A 61 23.68 3.47 8.50
CA HIS A 61 25.14 3.48 8.65
C HIS A 61 25.91 3.53 7.32
N LYS A 62 25.32 3.11 6.20
CA LYS A 62 25.96 3.15 4.87
C LYS A 62 25.92 4.54 4.23
N LEU A 63 24.92 5.36 4.56
CA LEU A 63 24.76 6.71 4.01
C LEU A 63 25.99 7.57 4.29
N LYS A 64 26.32 8.47 3.35
CA LYS A 64 27.31 9.52 3.57
C LYS A 64 26.83 10.51 4.62
N ARG A 65 27.77 11.18 5.29
CA ARG A 65 27.44 12.34 6.11
C ARG A 65 26.93 13.48 5.22
N GLY A 66 25.81 14.10 5.60
CA GLY A 66 25.17 15.16 4.83
C GLY A 66 24.42 14.71 3.58
N ALA A 67 24.22 13.40 3.38
CA ALA A 67 23.49 12.89 2.24
C ALA A 67 21.99 13.31 2.27
N PHE A 68 21.36 13.32 1.10
CA PHE A 68 19.91 13.41 0.97
C PHE A 68 19.31 12.01 0.88
N LEU A 69 18.25 11.77 1.62
CA LEU A 69 17.47 10.53 1.58
C LEU A 69 16.03 10.86 1.21
N LEU A 70 15.60 10.41 0.04
CA LEU A 70 14.23 10.54 -0.43
C LEU A 70 13.54 9.18 -0.30
N GLY A 71 12.41 9.14 0.42
CA GLY A 71 11.68 7.91 0.63
C GLY A 71 10.43 8.12 1.46
N PHE A 72 9.74 7.02 1.79
CA PHE A 72 8.59 7.10 2.69
C PHE A 72 9.07 7.08 4.15
N ALA A 73 8.48 7.95 4.95
CA ALA A 73 8.82 8.04 6.36
C ALA A 73 8.37 6.82 7.15
N HIS A 74 7.31 6.13 6.71
CA HIS A 74 6.74 4.95 7.39
C HIS A 74 6.65 5.16 8.90
N ALA A 75 5.93 6.20 9.33
CA ALA A 75 5.90 6.66 10.73
C ALA A 75 5.66 5.53 11.74
N GLU A 76 4.91 4.52 11.35
CA GLU A 76 4.56 3.35 12.16
C GLU A 76 5.70 2.33 12.29
N ASN A 77 6.60 2.28 11.32
CA ASN A 77 7.68 1.30 11.23
C ASN A 77 9.08 1.94 11.44
N ARG A 78 9.13 3.19 11.90
CA ARG A 78 10.40 3.89 12.14
C ARG A 78 11.20 3.23 13.24
N SER A 79 12.42 2.83 12.91
CA SER A 79 13.40 2.40 13.90
C SER A 79 13.99 3.62 14.60
N PRO A 80 13.83 3.77 15.94
CA PRO A 80 14.46 4.87 16.68
C PRO A 80 15.99 4.86 16.55
N ARG A 81 16.59 3.68 16.37
CA ARG A 81 18.04 3.53 16.15
C ARG A 81 18.46 4.07 14.80
N ALA A 82 17.71 3.76 13.73
CA ALA A 82 17.97 4.33 12.41
C ALA A 82 17.88 5.86 12.43
N LEU A 83 16.84 6.43 13.06
CA LEU A 83 16.70 7.89 13.20
C LEU A 83 17.90 8.52 13.91
N LYS A 84 18.40 7.90 14.99
CA LYS A 84 19.59 8.38 15.70
C LYS A 84 20.81 8.44 14.77
N VAL A 85 21.02 7.43 13.94
CA VAL A 85 22.12 7.39 12.97
C VAL A 85 21.96 8.47 11.91
N LEU A 86 20.75 8.66 11.36
CA LEU A 86 20.48 9.71 10.37
C LEU A 86 20.80 11.10 10.94
N LEU A 87 20.38 11.38 12.18
CA LEU A 87 20.71 12.64 12.88
C LEU A 87 22.21 12.80 13.10
N GLN A 88 22.92 11.78 13.58
CA GLN A 88 24.38 11.82 13.79
C GLN A 88 25.15 12.09 12.50
N LYS A 89 24.63 11.60 11.37
CA LYS A 89 25.23 11.83 10.05
C LYS A 89 24.75 13.11 9.38
N SER A 90 23.87 13.89 10.02
CA SER A 90 23.27 15.10 9.43
C SER A 90 22.62 14.84 8.07
N VAL A 91 21.93 13.70 7.93
CA VAL A 91 21.21 13.35 6.71
C VAL A 91 19.96 14.21 6.61
N THR A 92 19.73 14.78 5.42
CA THR A 92 18.47 15.45 5.09
C THR A 92 17.50 14.42 4.53
N ALA A 93 16.49 14.06 5.32
CA ALA A 93 15.47 13.10 4.89
C ALA A 93 14.21 13.82 4.39
N VAL A 94 13.74 13.46 3.21
CA VAL A 94 12.50 13.93 2.61
C VAL A 94 11.48 12.80 2.66
N ALA A 95 10.43 12.99 3.46
CA ALA A 95 9.33 12.03 3.62
C ALA A 95 8.30 12.23 2.52
N LEU A 96 8.35 11.44 1.47
CA LEU A 96 7.45 11.55 0.32
C LEU A 96 5.98 11.29 0.71
N ASP A 97 5.73 10.46 1.70
CA ASP A 97 4.40 10.18 2.26
C ASP A 97 3.80 11.36 3.03
N GLU A 98 4.60 12.33 3.42
CA GLU A 98 4.17 13.55 4.13
C GLU A 98 4.13 14.79 3.20
N VAL A 99 4.57 14.66 1.94
CA VAL A 99 4.47 15.76 0.97
C VAL A 99 3.02 16.00 0.60
N THR A 100 2.58 17.26 0.71
CA THR A 100 1.23 17.68 0.35
C THR A 100 1.27 18.68 -0.80
N ASP A 101 0.24 18.65 -1.65
CA ASP A 101 -0.04 19.73 -2.60
C ASP A 101 -0.74 20.92 -1.91
N ASP A 102 -1.01 21.99 -2.66
CA ASP A 102 -1.68 23.19 -2.16
C ASP A 102 -3.11 22.92 -1.66
N SER A 103 -3.72 21.83 -2.07
CA SER A 103 -5.04 21.37 -1.65
C SER A 103 -5.02 20.44 -0.44
N GLY A 104 -3.82 20.08 0.05
CA GLY A 104 -3.62 19.17 1.18
C GLY A 104 -3.69 17.67 0.82
N ASN A 105 -3.69 17.32 -0.48
CA ASN A 105 -3.58 15.93 -0.90
C ASN A 105 -2.13 15.44 -0.78
N HIS A 106 -1.95 14.13 -0.64
CA HIS A 106 -0.64 13.48 -0.55
C HIS A 106 -0.29 12.76 -1.87
N PRO A 107 0.22 13.47 -2.91
CA PRO A 107 0.31 12.95 -4.26
C PRO A 107 1.12 11.66 -4.38
N PHE A 108 2.14 11.46 -3.55
CA PHE A 108 2.94 10.23 -3.57
C PHE A 108 2.27 9.10 -2.78
N ALA A 109 1.73 9.39 -1.59
CA ALA A 109 1.09 8.38 -0.76
C ALA A 109 -0.25 7.92 -1.34
N ASP A 110 -1.01 8.82 -1.97
CA ASP A 110 -2.34 8.53 -2.51
C ASP A 110 -2.27 7.55 -3.68
N ILE A 111 -1.25 7.65 -4.54
CA ILE A 111 -1.02 6.67 -5.62
C ILE A 111 -0.82 5.26 -5.04
N LEU A 112 -0.01 5.14 -3.99
CA LEU A 112 0.22 3.83 -3.35
C LEU A 112 -1.05 3.30 -2.68
N ARG A 113 -1.81 4.15 -1.99
CA ARG A 113 -3.09 3.76 -1.38
C ARG A 113 -4.07 3.21 -2.41
N GLU A 114 -4.15 3.85 -3.57
CA GLU A 114 -5.01 3.37 -4.66
C GLU A 114 -4.53 2.01 -5.21
N ILE A 115 -3.22 1.84 -5.39
CA ILE A 115 -2.62 0.57 -5.80
C ILE A 115 -2.91 -0.52 -4.74
N ASP A 116 -2.69 -0.22 -3.47
CA ASP A 116 -2.90 -1.16 -2.36
C ASP A 116 -4.35 -1.64 -2.30
N GLY A 117 -5.32 -0.73 -2.44
CA GLY A 117 -6.73 -1.09 -2.44
C GLY A 117 -7.11 -2.01 -3.60
N ARG A 118 -6.61 -1.72 -4.80
CA ARG A 118 -6.84 -2.56 -5.99
C ARG A 118 -6.15 -3.92 -5.87
N ALA A 119 -4.89 -3.92 -5.41
CA ALA A 119 -4.11 -5.14 -5.23
C ALA A 119 -4.71 -6.06 -4.16
N ALA A 120 -5.21 -5.50 -3.05
CA ALA A 120 -5.87 -6.26 -1.99
C ALA A 120 -7.05 -7.08 -2.53
N VAL A 121 -7.90 -6.48 -3.38
CA VAL A 121 -9.03 -7.19 -3.99
C VAL A 121 -8.57 -8.25 -5.00
N ALA A 122 -7.56 -7.95 -5.82
CA ALA A 122 -7.03 -8.91 -6.78
C ALA A 122 -6.44 -10.15 -6.07
N ILE A 123 -5.64 -9.92 -5.03
CA ILE A 123 -5.05 -11.00 -4.22
C ILE A 123 -6.13 -11.81 -3.50
N ALA A 124 -7.08 -11.13 -2.84
CA ALA A 124 -8.17 -11.80 -2.13
C ALA A 124 -9.04 -12.63 -3.09
N SER A 125 -9.33 -12.11 -4.29
CA SER A 125 -10.07 -12.83 -5.32
C SER A 125 -9.33 -14.08 -5.80
N ALA A 126 -8.01 -13.99 -6.00
CA ALA A 126 -7.18 -15.13 -6.39
C ALA A 126 -7.13 -16.21 -5.30
N LEU A 127 -6.97 -15.80 -4.03
CA LEU A 127 -7.00 -16.72 -2.88
C LEU A 127 -8.38 -17.38 -2.70
N LEU A 128 -9.45 -16.62 -2.89
CA LEU A 128 -10.81 -17.15 -2.80
C LEU A 128 -11.11 -18.21 -3.87
N ALA A 129 -10.60 -17.98 -5.09
CA ALA A 129 -10.79 -18.86 -6.24
C ALA A 129 -9.90 -20.12 -6.21
N ASP A 130 -8.86 -20.16 -5.37
CA ASP A 130 -8.01 -21.36 -5.23
C ASP A 130 -8.82 -22.52 -4.68
N ALA A 131 -8.96 -23.59 -5.50
CA ALA A 131 -9.75 -24.77 -5.13
C ALA A 131 -9.04 -25.68 -4.11
N VAL A 132 -7.73 -25.50 -3.87
CA VAL A 132 -6.94 -26.34 -2.97
C VAL A 132 -6.80 -25.68 -1.59
N HIS A 133 -6.48 -24.38 -1.55
CA HIS A 133 -6.18 -23.66 -0.32
C HIS A 133 -7.23 -22.60 0.03
N GLY A 134 -8.11 -22.22 -0.91
CA GLY A 134 -9.20 -21.29 -0.72
C GLY A 134 -10.57 -21.98 -0.66
N LYS A 135 -11.62 -21.23 -0.97
CA LYS A 135 -13.00 -21.75 -1.04
C LYS A 135 -13.36 -22.31 -2.40
N GLY A 136 -12.56 -22.12 -3.46
CA GLY A 136 -12.85 -22.52 -4.82
C GLY A 136 -14.05 -21.79 -5.45
N ILE A 137 -14.34 -20.56 -5.02
CA ILE A 137 -15.48 -19.76 -5.49
C ILE A 137 -15.01 -18.44 -6.09
N LEU A 138 -15.82 -17.88 -7.00
CA LEU A 138 -15.54 -16.58 -7.60
C LEU A 138 -16.12 -15.45 -6.73
N LEU A 139 -15.45 -14.32 -6.72
CA LEU A 139 -15.87 -13.13 -5.97
C LEU A 139 -17.20 -12.57 -6.46
N GLY A 140 -17.42 -12.53 -7.78
CA GLY A 140 -18.66 -12.06 -8.39
C GLY A 140 -19.70 -13.15 -8.50
N GLY A 141 -20.97 -12.77 -8.36
CA GLY A 141 -22.10 -13.69 -8.62
C GLY A 141 -22.36 -13.88 -10.11
N ILE A 142 -23.07 -14.95 -10.41
CA ILE A 142 -23.64 -15.21 -11.74
C ILE A 142 -25.13 -15.55 -11.59
N ALA A 143 -25.86 -15.61 -12.70
CA ALA A 143 -27.26 -16.00 -12.65
C ALA A 143 -27.43 -17.36 -11.96
N GLY A 144 -28.16 -17.39 -10.83
CA GLY A 144 -28.36 -18.57 -9.98
C GLY A 144 -27.33 -18.78 -8.86
N VAL A 145 -26.26 -17.97 -8.80
CA VAL A 145 -25.26 -18.02 -7.72
C VAL A 145 -25.10 -16.62 -7.11
N VAL A 146 -25.33 -16.51 -5.81
CA VAL A 146 -25.17 -15.24 -5.08
C VAL A 146 -23.72 -14.77 -5.08
N PRO A 147 -23.47 -13.46 -5.20
CA PRO A 147 -22.14 -12.90 -5.09
C PRO A 147 -21.57 -13.03 -3.68
N CYS A 148 -20.25 -13.04 -3.57
CA CYS A 148 -19.55 -12.99 -2.30
C CYS A 148 -19.72 -11.64 -1.62
N GLU A 149 -19.67 -11.63 -0.28
CA GLU A 149 -19.70 -10.44 0.53
C GLU A 149 -18.26 -10.04 0.92
N LEU A 150 -17.89 -8.80 0.59
CA LEU A 150 -16.61 -8.19 0.95
C LEU A 150 -16.86 -7.07 1.98
N THR A 151 -16.26 -7.21 3.15
CA THR A 151 -16.31 -6.19 4.22
C THR A 151 -15.01 -5.39 4.24
N ILE A 152 -15.10 -4.07 4.11
CA ILE A 152 -13.99 -3.13 4.19
C ILE A 152 -14.10 -2.35 5.50
N ILE A 153 -13.00 -2.28 6.25
CA ILE A 153 -12.90 -1.56 7.51
C ILE A 153 -11.90 -0.42 7.36
N GLY A 154 -12.38 0.80 7.50
CA GLY A 154 -11.68 2.04 7.17
C GLY A 154 -12.24 2.66 5.89
N ALA A 155 -12.39 4.00 5.88
CA ALA A 155 -12.88 4.78 4.75
C ALA A 155 -11.81 5.79 4.33
N ASP A 156 -10.87 5.35 3.53
CA ASP A 156 -9.83 6.15 2.91
C ASP A 156 -9.76 5.89 1.40
N LEU A 157 -8.74 6.42 0.75
CA LEU A 157 -8.54 6.23 -0.69
C LEU A 157 -8.32 4.76 -1.07
N ALA A 158 -7.62 3.98 -0.22
CA ALA A 158 -7.43 2.55 -0.43
C ALA A 158 -8.77 1.81 -0.36
N ALA A 159 -9.62 2.16 0.62
CA ALA A 159 -10.97 1.61 0.76
C ALA A 159 -11.85 1.93 -0.46
N ALA A 160 -11.78 3.16 -0.98
CA ALA A 160 -12.49 3.55 -2.19
C ALA A 160 -12.04 2.74 -3.41
N ALA A 161 -10.73 2.56 -3.57
CA ALA A 161 -10.16 1.78 -4.65
C ALA A 161 -10.52 0.29 -4.56
N ALA A 162 -10.46 -0.28 -3.36
CA ALA A 162 -10.88 -1.66 -3.08
C ALA A 162 -12.37 -1.86 -3.38
N ALA A 163 -13.22 -0.96 -2.87
CA ALA A 163 -14.66 -1.04 -3.09
C ALA A 163 -15.02 -0.98 -4.58
N ARG A 164 -14.44 -0.03 -5.34
CA ARG A 164 -14.66 0.06 -6.80
C ARG A 164 -14.24 -1.23 -7.51
N SER A 165 -13.08 -1.79 -7.14
CA SER A 165 -12.57 -3.03 -7.75
C SER A 165 -13.49 -4.22 -7.45
N ALA A 166 -13.95 -4.37 -6.21
CA ALA A 166 -14.82 -5.46 -5.80
C ALA A 166 -16.22 -5.35 -6.43
N LEU A 167 -16.80 -4.13 -6.47
CA LEU A 167 -18.07 -3.87 -7.16
C LEU A 167 -17.96 -4.14 -8.66
N GLY A 168 -16.84 -3.74 -9.29
CA GLY A 168 -16.57 -4.04 -10.70
C GLY A 168 -16.49 -5.52 -11.02
N LEU A 169 -16.11 -6.35 -10.06
CA LEU A 169 -16.12 -7.81 -10.14
C LEU A 169 -17.47 -8.43 -9.76
N GLY A 170 -18.45 -7.63 -9.34
CA GLY A 170 -19.79 -8.08 -9.00
C GLY A 170 -19.99 -8.55 -7.55
N ALA A 171 -19.08 -8.19 -6.64
CA ALA A 171 -19.22 -8.49 -5.21
C ALA A 171 -20.25 -7.58 -4.51
N VAL A 172 -20.80 -8.04 -3.39
CA VAL A 172 -21.52 -7.18 -2.44
C VAL A 172 -20.49 -6.53 -1.50
N VAL A 173 -20.47 -5.20 -1.43
CA VAL A 173 -19.48 -4.47 -0.64
C VAL A 173 -20.12 -3.75 0.54
N ARG A 174 -19.59 -4.01 1.74
CA ARG A 174 -19.91 -3.30 2.98
C ARG A 174 -18.70 -2.50 3.44
N LEU A 175 -18.92 -1.22 3.76
CA LEU A 175 -17.87 -0.29 4.17
C LEU A 175 -18.15 0.22 5.59
N PHE A 176 -17.16 0.16 6.46
CA PHE A 176 -17.27 0.58 7.86
C PHE A 176 -16.18 1.58 8.24
N ASP A 177 -16.57 2.67 8.88
CA ASP A 177 -15.67 3.60 9.58
C ASP A 177 -16.44 4.30 10.70
N ASN A 178 -15.73 4.84 11.69
CA ASN A 178 -16.32 5.71 12.72
C ASN A 178 -16.42 7.17 12.28
N ASP A 179 -15.72 7.55 11.22
CA ASP A 179 -15.75 8.88 10.65
C ASP A 179 -16.83 8.97 9.56
N ILE A 180 -17.96 9.60 9.92
CA ILE A 180 -19.12 9.74 9.03
C ILE A 180 -18.78 10.61 7.80
N TYR A 181 -17.88 11.58 7.93
CA TYR A 181 -17.51 12.44 6.81
C TYR A 181 -16.71 11.66 5.77
N ARG A 182 -15.74 10.83 6.20
CA ARG A 182 -15.02 9.92 5.31
C ARG A 182 -15.95 8.92 4.65
N LEU A 183 -16.88 8.32 5.39
CA LEU A 183 -17.89 7.42 4.80
C LEU A 183 -18.68 8.13 3.70
N ARG A 184 -19.06 9.39 3.89
CA ARG A 184 -19.77 10.20 2.87
C ARG A 184 -18.90 10.44 1.65
N GLU A 185 -17.65 10.85 1.84
CA GLU A 185 -16.70 11.10 0.75
C GLU A 185 -16.48 9.83 -0.08
N VAL A 186 -16.16 8.73 0.56
CA VAL A 186 -15.92 7.45 -0.12
C VAL A 186 -17.20 6.95 -0.81
N SER A 187 -18.36 7.04 -0.14
CA SER A 187 -19.64 6.63 -0.75
C SER A 187 -19.99 7.50 -1.95
N ALA A 188 -19.76 8.81 -1.88
CA ALA A 188 -19.99 9.73 -3.01
C ALA A 188 -19.03 9.42 -4.18
N ALA A 189 -17.77 9.10 -3.89
CA ALA A 189 -16.78 8.77 -4.90
C ALA A 189 -17.01 7.43 -5.60
N ILE A 190 -17.64 6.46 -4.91
CA ILE A 190 -17.96 5.13 -5.46
C ILE A 190 -19.30 5.17 -6.21
N GLY A 191 -20.27 5.93 -5.73
CA GLY A 191 -21.64 5.94 -6.22
C GLY A 191 -22.51 4.87 -5.57
N SER A 192 -23.56 4.40 -6.28
CA SER A 192 -24.46 3.37 -5.79
C SER A 192 -23.81 1.98 -5.76
N GLY A 193 -24.14 1.19 -4.75
CA GLY A 193 -23.71 -0.22 -4.66
C GLY A 193 -22.89 -0.55 -3.41
N VAL A 194 -22.38 0.44 -2.68
CA VAL A 194 -21.72 0.22 -1.39
C VAL A 194 -22.71 0.41 -0.23
N ILE A 195 -22.67 -0.51 0.73
CA ILE A 195 -23.45 -0.41 1.98
C ILE A 195 -22.51 0.16 3.05
N ALA A 196 -22.64 1.47 3.33
CA ALA A 196 -21.78 2.16 4.30
C ALA A 196 -22.46 2.24 5.68
N SER A 197 -21.71 1.97 6.75
CA SER A 197 -22.19 2.04 8.13
C SER A 197 -21.08 2.43 9.10
N ALA A 198 -21.48 2.99 10.26
CA ALA A 198 -20.56 3.18 11.38
C ALA A 198 -20.16 1.84 11.99
N LEU A 199 -18.97 1.79 12.62
CA LEU A 199 -18.42 0.63 13.32
C LEU A 199 -19.18 0.37 14.66
N HIS A 200 -20.45 -0.01 14.56
CA HIS A 200 -21.19 -0.43 15.73
C HIS A 200 -20.91 -1.91 16.02
N PRO A 201 -20.52 -2.33 17.25
CA PRO A 201 -20.06 -3.69 17.55
C PRO A 201 -20.99 -4.82 17.08
N ARG A 202 -22.31 -4.62 17.17
CA ARG A 202 -23.27 -5.64 16.69
C ARG A 202 -23.32 -5.71 15.17
N VAL A 203 -23.24 -4.57 14.50
CA VAL A 203 -23.36 -4.49 13.03
C VAL A 203 -22.10 -5.04 12.37
N ILE A 204 -20.93 -4.66 12.87
CA ILE A 204 -19.66 -5.18 12.33
C ILE A 204 -19.52 -6.69 12.54
N ARG A 205 -19.89 -7.20 13.73
CA ARG A 205 -19.89 -8.65 13.99
C ARG A 205 -20.80 -9.41 13.02
N SER A 206 -22.00 -8.89 12.76
CA SER A 206 -22.92 -9.49 11.79
C SER A 206 -22.33 -9.46 10.38
N ALA A 207 -21.65 -8.37 9.99
CA ALA A 207 -21.00 -8.26 8.69
C ALA A 207 -19.82 -9.23 8.56
N LEU A 208 -19.00 -9.38 9.60
CA LEU A 208 -17.88 -10.32 9.62
C LEU A 208 -18.37 -11.78 9.51
N HIS A 209 -19.47 -12.11 10.18
CA HIS A 209 -20.04 -13.47 10.13
C HIS A 209 -20.48 -13.88 8.70
N THR A 210 -20.95 -12.96 7.88
CA THR A 210 -21.38 -13.23 6.51
C THR A 210 -20.30 -12.95 5.46
N ALA A 211 -19.20 -12.29 5.84
CA ALA A 211 -18.14 -11.91 4.91
C ALA A 211 -17.37 -13.13 4.38
N ASP A 212 -17.13 -13.14 3.09
CA ASP A 212 -16.19 -14.06 2.44
C ASP A 212 -14.77 -13.48 2.45
N ILE A 213 -14.66 -12.15 2.42
CA ILE A 213 -13.40 -11.38 2.45
C ILE A 213 -13.54 -10.21 3.42
N VAL A 214 -12.48 -9.95 4.17
CA VAL A 214 -12.34 -8.74 5.01
C VAL A 214 -11.05 -8.02 4.62
N ILE A 215 -11.15 -6.71 4.37
CA ILE A 215 -10.01 -5.84 4.05
C ILE A 215 -9.96 -4.71 5.06
N GLY A 216 -8.82 -4.53 5.73
CA GLY A 216 -8.56 -3.39 6.60
C GLY A 216 -7.80 -2.29 5.83
N CYS A 217 -8.36 -1.08 5.78
CA CYS A 217 -7.81 0.07 5.04
C CYS A 217 -7.46 1.27 5.94
N SER A 218 -7.24 1.08 7.23
CA SER A 218 -6.94 2.19 8.14
C SER A 218 -5.50 2.14 8.64
N LEU A 219 -4.68 3.10 8.21
CA LEU A 219 -3.30 3.29 8.72
C LEU A 219 -3.25 3.95 10.10
N LYS A 220 -4.23 4.78 10.44
CA LYS A 220 -4.21 5.61 11.66
C LYS A 220 -5.02 5.04 12.83
N ARG A 221 -5.84 4.03 12.61
CA ARG A 221 -6.68 3.41 13.64
C ARG A 221 -6.50 1.91 13.58
N LYS A 222 -5.96 1.32 14.64
CA LYS A 222 -5.94 -0.14 14.77
C LYS A 222 -7.37 -0.62 14.96
N PHE A 223 -7.91 -1.28 13.96
CA PHE A 223 -9.06 -2.13 14.13
C PHE A 223 -8.51 -3.56 14.30
N GLU A 224 -8.84 -4.16 15.40
CA GLU A 224 -8.43 -5.52 15.70
C GLU A 224 -9.65 -6.43 15.52
N VAL A 225 -9.54 -7.38 14.61
CA VAL A 225 -10.47 -8.50 14.52
C VAL A 225 -9.92 -9.58 15.45
N SER A 226 -10.71 -9.99 16.41
CA SER A 226 -10.30 -11.04 17.35
C SER A 226 -10.22 -12.40 16.66
N SER A 227 -9.44 -13.33 17.25
CA SER A 227 -9.36 -14.71 16.75
C SER A 227 -10.73 -15.40 16.72
N ASP A 228 -11.60 -15.09 17.69
CA ASP A 228 -12.95 -15.64 17.76
C ASP A 228 -13.83 -15.11 16.61
N GLU A 229 -13.74 -13.81 16.30
CA GLU A 229 -14.47 -13.21 15.17
C GLU A 229 -13.99 -13.79 13.83
N VAL A 230 -12.69 -14.07 13.69
CA VAL A 230 -12.15 -14.75 12.49
C VAL A 230 -12.65 -16.19 12.42
N ALA A 231 -12.74 -16.91 13.55
CA ALA A 231 -13.23 -18.28 13.59
C ALA A 231 -14.74 -18.37 13.26
N ASP A 232 -15.49 -17.31 13.60
CA ASP A 232 -16.93 -17.20 13.34
C ASP A 232 -17.27 -16.73 11.91
N MET A 233 -16.26 -16.35 11.12
CA MET A 233 -16.48 -15.99 9.71
C MET A 233 -17.02 -17.17 8.89
N LYS A 234 -17.73 -16.86 7.83
CA LYS A 234 -18.28 -17.83 6.89
C LYS A 234 -17.18 -18.75 6.34
N ARG A 235 -17.36 -20.06 6.55
CA ARG A 235 -16.46 -21.11 6.05
C ARG A 235 -16.74 -21.42 4.58
#